data_a047c11a8c3874a1dd439df87b99374a
#
_entry.id   a047c11a8c3874a1dd439df87b99374a
#
_cell.length_a   1.000
_cell.length_b   1.000
_cell.length_c   1.000
_cell.angle_alpha   90.00
_cell.angle_beta   90.00
_cell.angle_gamma   90.00
#
_symmetry.space_group_name_H-M   'P 1'
#
loop_
_entity.id
_entity.type
_entity.pdbx_description
1 polymer ?
#
loop_
_entity_poly.entity_id
_entity_poly.type
_entity_poly.pdbx_seq_one_letter_code
_entity_poly.pdbx_strand_id
1 'polypeptide(L)'
;MFSFSGLKTAVARYVEAHPEASQADVAAGFQEAVADVLTAKAVRAATDLGVSTLLIAGGVAANSRLRELAEERCAAAGLTLRVPRPRLCTDNGAMIASFAAHLIAAGATPSPLDAASDPGLPVVKGQVA
;
A
#
# COMPACT_ATOMS: atom_id res chain seq x y z
N MET A 1 -12.07 0.50 6.03
CA MET A 1 -11.34 -0.74 6.33
C MET A 1 -11.05 -1.49 5.04
N PHE A 2 -9.86 -2.08 4.89
CA PHE A 2 -9.46 -2.93 3.76
C PHE A 2 -9.42 -4.39 4.21
N SER A 3 -10.02 -5.29 3.43
CA SER A 3 -9.95 -6.73 3.66
C SER A 3 -10.11 -7.46 2.33
N PHE A 4 -9.21 -8.39 2.05
CA PHE A 4 -9.20 -9.21 0.85
C PHE A 4 -9.37 -10.71 1.15
N SER A 5 -9.66 -11.09 2.39
CA SER A 5 -9.87 -12.50 2.76
C SER A 5 -11.03 -13.12 1.99
N GLY A 6 -12.16 -12.41 1.89
CA GLY A 6 -13.30 -12.84 1.11
C GLY A 6 -13.02 -12.96 -0.39
N LEU A 7 -12.22 -12.04 -0.96
CA LEU A 7 -11.84 -12.09 -2.37
C LEU A 7 -10.96 -13.32 -2.67
N LYS A 8 -9.98 -13.63 -1.83
CA LYS A 8 -9.16 -14.84 -1.97
C LYS A 8 -10.02 -16.11 -2.00
N THR A 9 -10.96 -16.23 -1.07
CA THR A 9 -11.87 -17.37 -1.01
C THR A 9 -12.78 -17.46 -2.23
N ALA A 10 -13.28 -16.33 -2.71
CA ALA A 10 -14.12 -16.27 -3.90
C ALA A 10 -13.36 -16.72 -5.15
N VAL A 11 -12.10 -16.27 -5.32
CA VAL A 11 -11.25 -16.70 -6.46
C VAL A 11 -10.93 -18.18 -6.38
N ALA A 12 -10.58 -18.71 -5.19
CA ALA A 12 -10.32 -20.15 -5.04
C ALA A 12 -11.53 -20.99 -5.46
N ARG A 13 -12.72 -20.64 -4.98
CA ARG A 13 -13.97 -21.33 -5.35
C ARG A 13 -14.32 -21.18 -6.83
N TYR A 14 -14.02 -20.02 -7.41
CA TYR A 14 -14.25 -19.80 -8.84
C TYR A 14 -13.38 -20.73 -9.68
N VAL A 15 -12.09 -20.83 -9.37
CA VAL A 15 -11.15 -21.70 -10.07
C VAL A 15 -11.53 -23.18 -9.92
N GLU A 16 -11.97 -23.59 -8.73
CA GLU A 16 -12.46 -24.97 -8.48
C GLU A 16 -13.71 -25.29 -9.32
N ALA A 17 -14.62 -24.32 -9.45
CA ALA A 17 -15.87 -24.50 -10.20
C ALA A 17 -15.72 -24.37 -11.72
N HIS A 18 -14.64 -23.72 -12.19
CA HIS A 18 -14.40 -23.44 -13.60
C HIS A 18 -13.00 -23.86 -14.02
N PRO A 19 -12.73 -25.17 -14.08
CA PRO A 19 -11.40 -25.68 -14.45
C PRO A 19 -10.98 -25.30 -15.88
N GLU A 20 -11.94 -24.93 -16.74
CA GLU A 20 -11.72 -24.43 -18.08
C GLU A 20 -11.28 -22.96 -18.15
N ALA A 21 -11.42 -22.21 -17.06
CA ALA A 21 -11.09 -20.79 -17.04
C ALA A 21 -9.59 -20.56 -17.22
N SER A 22 -9.24 -19.58 -18.05
CA SER A 22 -7.85 -19.17 -18.25
C SER A 22 -7.25 -18.65 -16.94
N GLN A 23 -6.15 -19.22 -16.50
CA GLN A 23 -5.42 -18.74 -15.32
C GLN A 23 -4.99 -17.28 -15.48
N ALA A 24 -4.63 -16.87 -16.71
CA ALA A 24 -4.24 -15.49 -16.99
C ALA A 24 -5.41 -14.53 -16.80
N ASP A 25 -6.60 -14.90 -17.26
CA ASP A 25 -7.80 -14.05 -17.11
C ASP A 25 -8.25 -13.97 -15.65
N VAL A 26 -8.19 -15.07 -14.91
CA VAL A 26 -8.47 -15.08 -13.47
C VAL A 26 -7.48 -14.21 -12.71
N ALA A 27 -6.18 -14.30 -13.05
CA ALA A 27 -5.15 -13.47 -12.42
C ALA A 27 -5.34 -11.97 -12.75
N ALA A 28 -5.67 -11.65 -13.99
CA ALA A 28 -5.95 -10.29 -14.43
C ALA A 28 -7.18 -9.72 -13.71
N GLY A 29 -8.26 -10.49 -13.63
CA GLY A 29 -9.48 -10.10 -12.91
C GLY A 29 -9.25 -9.90 -11.42
N PHE A 30 -8.44 -10.77 -10.78
CA PHE A 30 -8.05 -10.61 -9.38
C PHE A 30 -7.22 -9.34 -9.17
N GLN A 31 -6.22 -9.11 -10.03
CA GLN A 31 -5.39 -7.91 -9.97
C GLN A 31 -6.23 -6.64 -10.11
N GLU A 32 -7.14 -6.61 -11.09
CA GLU A 32 -8.01 -5.47 -11.31
C GLU A 32 -8.92 -5.20 -10.11
N ALA A 33 -9.55 -6.23 -9.55
CA ALA A 33 -10.40 -6.09 -8.37
C ALA A 33 -9.66 -5.53 -7.15
N VAL A 34 -8.39 -5.92 -6.94
CA VAL A 34 -7.56 -5.39 -5.86
C VAL A 34 -7.17 -3.94 -6.13
N ALA A 35 -6.69 -3.64 -7.34
CA ALA A 35 -6.25 -2.30 -7.72
C ALA A 35 -7.42 -1.30 -7.67
N ASP A 36 -8.59 -1.71 -8.15
CA ASP A 36 -9.82 -0.91 -8.12
C ASP A 36 -10.20 -0.52 -6.70
N VAL A 37 -10.34 -1.48 -5.81
CA VAL A 37 -10.76 -1.23 -4.41
C VAL A 37 -9.74 -0.38 -3.66
N LEU A 38 -8.44 -0.65 -3.84
CA LEU A 38 -7.39 0.11 -3.16
C LEU A 38 -7.39 1.57 -3.59
N THR A 39 -7.40 1.82 -4.89
CA THR A 39 -7.30 3.19 -5.42
C THR A 39 -8.58 3.98 -5.18
N ALA A 40 -9.77 3.38 -5.40
CA ALA A 40 -11.04 4.05 -5.15
C ALA A 40 -11.19 4.50 -3.68
N LYS A 41 -10.85 3.61 -2.74
CA LYS A 41 -10.93 3.93 -1.31
C LYS A 41 -9.89 4.94 -0.88
N ALA A 42 -8.66 4.86 -1.42
CA ALA A 42 -7.58 5.78 -1.07
C ALA A 42 -7.89 7.21 -1.58
N VAL A 43 -8.32 7.35 -2.83
CA VAL A 43 -8.69 8.64 -3.40
C VAL A 43 -9.88 9.24 -2.66
N ARG A 44 -10.93 8.44 -2.41
CA ARG A 44 -12.08 8.90 -1.62
C ARG A 44 -11.66 9.38 -0.24
N ALA A 45 -10.83 8.63 0.48
CA ALA A 45 -10.36 9.03 1.81
C ALA A 45 -9.55 10.34 1.76
N ALA A 46 -8.69 10.52 0.75
CA ALA A 46 -7.94 11.75 0.54
C ALA A 46 -8.88 12.94 0.31
N THR A 47 -9.90 12.77 -0.52
CA THR A 47 -10.92 13.78 -0.80
C THR A 47 -11.74 14.11 0.44
N ASP A 48 -12.24 13.09 1.16
CA ASP A 48 -13.06 13.26 2.37
C ASP A 48 -12.29 13.98 3.49
N LEU A 49 -10.95 13.79 3.56
CA LEU A 49 -10.07 14.43 4.52
C LEU A 49 -9.53 15.79 4.06
N GLY A 50 -9.82 16.22 2.84
CA GLY A 50 -9.35 17.49 2.28
C GLY A 50 -7.83 17.55 2.08
N VAL A 51 -7.13 16.42 1.92
CA VAL A 51 -5.69 16.40 1.66
C VAL A 51 -5.43 16.43 0.15
N SER A 52 -4.39 17.13 -0.29
CA SER A 52 -4.05 17.32 -1.69
C SER A 52 -3.06 16.29 -2.25
N THR A 53 -2.49 15.45 -1.39
CA THR A 53 -1.45 14.49 -1.78
C THR A 53 -1.78 13.09 -1.29
N LEU A 54 -1.71 12.12 -2.19
CA LEU A 54 -1.81 10.69 -1.89
C LEU A 54 -0.44 10.04 -2.10
N LEU A 55 0.04 9.33 -1.07
CA LEU A 55 1.28 8.55 -1.15
C LEU A 55 0.95 7.05 -1.17
N ILE A 56 1.48 6.33 -2.16
CA ILE A 56 1.38 4.87 -2.23
C ILE A 56 2.78 4.30 -2.07
N ALA A 57 2.98 3.41 -1.09
CA ALA A 57 4.26 2.78 -0.78
C ALA A 57 4.08 1.30 -0.40
N GLY A 58 5.19 0.59 -0.21
CA GLY A 58 5.20 -0.84 0.10
C GLY A 58 5.25 -1.72 -1.16
N GLY A 59 5.40 -3.04 -0.98
CA GLY A 59 5.63 -3.99 -2.08
C GLY A 59 4.55 -3.98 -3.16
N VAL A 60 3.28 -3.82 -2.77
CA VAL A 60 2.15 -3.76 -3.73
C VAL A 60 2.21 -2.51 -4.61
N ALA A 61 2.85 -1.44 -4.16
CA ALA A 61 3.06 -0.23 -4.95
C ALA A 61 4.00 -0.44 -6.16
N ALA A 62 4.68 -1.58 -6.27
CA ALA A 62 5.43 -1.97 -7.47
C ALA A 62 4.53 -2.46 -8.61
N ASN A 63 3.26 -2.79 -8.34
CA ASN A 63 2.32 -3.26 -9.33
C ASN A 63 1.97 -2.14 -10.33
N SER A 64 2.16 -2.40 -11.64
CA SER A 64 1.94 -1.41 -12.70
C SER A 64 0.46 -0.99 -12.79
N ARG A 65 -0.45 -1.96 -12.75
CA ARG A 65 -1.89 -1.67 -12.86
C ARG A 65 -2.40 -0.81 -11.70
N LEU A 66 -1.93 -1.08 -10.50
CA LEU A 66 -2.25 -0.23 -9.34
C LEU A 66 -1.79 1.21 -9.53
N ARG A 67 -0.58 1.40 -10.09
CA ARG A 67 -0.01 2.73 -10.36
C ARG A 67 -0.81 3.48 -11.40
N GLU A 68 -1.09 2.85 -12.55
CA GLU A 68 -1.87 3.42 -13.63
C GLU A 68 -3.24 3.91 -13.12
N LEU A 69 -3.97 3.03 -12.44
CA LEU A 69 -5.29 3.35 -11.91
C LEU A 69 -5.26 4.44 -10.82
N ALA A 70 -4.19 4.46 -10.01
CA ALA A 70 -3.99 5.51 -9.03
C ALA A 70 -3.70 6.87 -9.69
N GLU A 71 -2.88 6.89 -10.75
CA GLU A 71 -2.58 8.10 -11.53
C GLU A 71 -3.84 8.68 -12.16
N GLU A 72 -4.63 7.85 -12.87
CA GLU A 72 -5.89 8.25 -13.47
C GLU A 72 -6.86 8.86 -12.44
N ARG A 73 -7.06 8.18 -11.33
CA ARG A 73 -8.01 8.59 -10.30
C ARG A 73 -7.55 9.82 -9.51
N CYS A 74 -6.26 9.91 -9.20
CA CYS A 74 -5.71 11.10 -8.55
C CYS A 74 -5.81 12.31 -9.46
N ALA A 75 -5.49 12.17 -10.77
CA ALA A 75 -5.64 13.26 -11.74
C ALA A 75 -7.11 13.73 -11.84
N ALA A 76 -8.05 12.79 -11.93
CA ALA A 76 -9.48 13.11 -11.98
C ALA A 76 -10.00 13.82 -10.71
N ALA A 77 -9.40 13.51 -9.55
CA ALA A 77 -9.76 14.11 -8.26
C ALA A 77 -8.93 15.36 -7.91
N GLY A 78 -8.01 15.80 -8.75
CA GLY A 78 -7.11 16.94 -8.47
C GLY A 78 -6.08 16.67 -7.37
N LEU A 79 -5.74 15.41 -7.13
CA LEU A 79 -4.76 14.99 -6.13
C LEU A 79 -3.37 14.82 -6.74
N THR A 80 -2.34 15.14 -5.97
CA THR A 80 -0.95 14.83 -6.33
C THR A 80 -0.63 13.40 -5.87
N LEU A 81 -0.32 12.50 -6.81
CA LEU A 81 0.16 11.17 -6.48
C LEU A 81 1.68 11.17 -6.24
N ARG A 82 2.12 10.53 -5.16
CA ARG A 82 3.53 10.25 -4.86
C ARG A 82 3.74 8.74 -4.76
N VAL A 83 4.63 8.20 -5.60
CA VAL A 83 4.99 6.77 -5.59
C VAL A 83 6.50 6.65 -5.63
N PRO A 84 7.13 5.85 -4.76
CA PRO A 84 8.56 5.60 -4.80
C PRO A 84 8.97 4.89 -6.09
N ARG A 85 10.26 4.96 -6.41
CA ARG A 85 10.83 4.13 -7.49
C ARG A 85 10.57 2.65 -7.17
N PRO A 86 10.26 1.79 -8.17
CA PRO A 86 9.89 0.39 -7.94
C PRO A 86 10.86 -0.37 -7.04
N ARG A 87 12.17 -0.16 -7.21
CA ARG A 87 13.23 -0.79 -6.39
C ARG A 87 13.22 -0.38 -4.91
N LEU A 88 12.50 0.68 -4.55
CA LEU A 88 12.39 1.18 -3.18
C LEU A 88 11.02 0.87 -2.56
N CYS A 89 10.16 0.14 -3.27
CA CYS A 89 8.84 -0.23 -2.76
C CYS A 89 8.86 -1.43 -1.81
N THR A 90 9.88 -2.29 -1.93
CA THR A 90 10.09 -3.42 -1.01
C THR A 90 11.02 -3.00 0.14
N ASP A 91 10.98 -3.75 1.22
CA ASP A 91 11.80 -3.51 2.40
C ASP A 91 13.29 -3.45 2.04
N ASN A 92 13.97 -2.41 2.53
CA ASN A 92 15.39 -2.20 2.25
C ASN A 92 16.05 -1.38 3.37
N GLY A 93 17.34 -1.60 3.58
CA GLY A 93 18.10 -0.94 4.64
C GLY A 93 18.19 0.59 4.47
N ALA A 94 18.18 1.09 3.24
CA ALA A 94 18.25 2.53 2.99
C ALA A 94 16.99 3.27 3.48
N MET A 95 15.82 2.63 3.38
CA MET A 95 14.56 3.15 3.91
C MET A 95 14.63 3.34 5.43
N ILE A 96 15.13 2.33 6.13
CA ILE A 96 15.26 2.35 7.59
C ILE A 96 16.32 3.37 8.02
N ALA A 97 17.47 3.40 7.36
CA ALA A 97 18.52 4.37 7.66
C ALA A 97 18.07 5.83 7.42
N SER A 98 17.33 6.08 6.33
CA SER A 98 16.76 7.39 6.04
C SER A 98 15.76 7.82 7.12
N PHE A 99 14.87 6.91 7.52
CA PHE A 99 13.91 7.19 8.59
C PHE A 99 14.61 7.48 9.93
N ALA A 100 15.62 6.67 10.29
CA ALA A 100 16.42 6.89 11.48
C ALA A 100 17.14 8.25 11.45
N ALA A 101 17.70 8.65 10.31
CA ALA A 101 18.34 9.96 10.16
C ALA A 101 17.36 11.12 10.40
N HIS A 102 16.13 11.02 9.91
CA HIS A 102 15.08 12.00 10.17
C HIS A 102 14.66 12.05 11.64
N LEU A 103 14.56 10.90 12.30
CA LEU A 103 14.24 10.83 13.72
C LEU A 103 15.35 11.48 14.58
N ILE A 104 16.62 11.20 14.27
CA ILE A 104 17.77 11.81 14.97
C ILE A 104 17.75 13.33 14.79
N ALA A 105 17.54 13.80 13.55
CA ALA A 105 17.46 15.24 13.27
C ALA A 105 16.28 15.92 13.98
N ALA A 106 15.19 15.20 14.24
CA ALA A 106 14.05 15.67 15.02
C ALA A 106 14.26 15.56 16.54
N GLY A 107 15.42 15.11 17.02
CA GLY A 107 15.73 14.99 18.44
C GLY A 107 15.15 13.75 19.13
N ALA A 108 14.77 12.73 18.37
CA ALA A 108 14.26 11.48 18.95
C ALA A 108 15.35 10.77 19.78
N THR A 109 14.96 10.30 20.96
CA THR A 109 15.86 9.53 21.83
C THR A 109 16.08 8.13 21.22
N PRO A 110 17.34 7.65 21.15
CA PRO A 110 17.63 6.30 20.70
C PRO A 110 16.94 5.25 21.56
N SER A 111 16.47 4.18 20.94
CA SER A 111 16.00 3.00 21.66
C SER A 111 17.16 2.32 22.40
N PRO A 112 16.91 1.61 23.50
CA PRO A 112 17.94 0.81 24.18
C PRO A 112 18.46 -0.28 23.25
N LEU A 113 19.72 -0.69 23.44
CA LEU A 113 20.40 -1.67 22.56
C LEU A 113 19.79 -3.08 22.64
N ASP A 114 19.03 -3.36 23.69
CA ASP A 114 18.28 -4.60 23.91
C ASP A 114 16.81 -4.53 23.46
N ALA A 115 16.44 -3.51 22.73
CA ALA A 115 15.08 -3.37 22.20
C ALA A 115 14.72 -4.57 21.32
N ALA A 116 13.73 -5.36 21.73
CA ALA A 116 13.22 -6.48 20.97
C ALA A 116 12.32 -6.01 19.82
N SER A 117 12.31 -6.76 18.72
CA SER A 117 11.30 -6.57 17.68
C SER A 117 9.96 -7.15 18.12
N ASP A 118 8.89 -6.39 17.98
CA ASP A 118 7.52 -6.86 18.25
C ASP A 118 6.66 -6.70 16.98
N PRO A 119 6.38 -7.79 16.25
CA PRO A 119 5.54 -7.74 15.05
C PRO A 119 4.06 -7.46 15.36
N GLY A 120 3.66 -7.54 16.64
CA GLY A 120 2.31 -7.25 17.11
C GLY A 120 2.08 -5.81 17.54
N LEU A 121 3.10 -4.94 17.48
CA LEU A 121 2.96 -3.54 17.84
C LEU A 121 1.82 -2.89 17.04
N PRO A 122 0.81 -2.30 17.72
CA PRO A 122 -0.25 -1.60 17.01
C PRO A 122 0.32 -0.37 16.30
N VAL A 123 -0.19 -0.10 15.08
CA VAL A 123 0.08 1.16 14.40
C VAL A 123 -0.62 2.27 15.19
N VAL A 124 0.10 2.87 16.11
CA VAL A 124 -0.36 4.08 16.80
C VAL A 124 -0.12 5.28 15.89
N LYS A 125 -0.99 6.28 15.97
CA LYS A 125 -0.73 7.58 15.35
C LYS A 125 0.65 8.03 15.83
N GLY A 126 1.60 8.16 14.89
CA GLY A 126 2.96 8.52 15.23
C GLY A 126 2.94 9.77 16.08
N GLN A 127 3.50 9.68 17.26
CA GLN A 127 3.93 10.88 17.98
C GLN A 127 5.13 11.42 17.19
N VAL A 128 4.84 12.23 16.18
CA VAL A 128 5.82 13.18 15.69
C VAL A 128 5.76 14.28 16.75
N ALA A 129 6.72 14.25 17.67
CA ALA A 129 6.95 15.32 18.61
C ALA A 129 7.32 16.58 17.84
#